data_9291cc63cfc6b8e94d0c9f7ddca9b1b8
#
_entry.id   9291cc63cfc6b8e94d0c9f7ddca9b1b8
#
_cell.length_a   1.000
_cell.length_b   1.000
_cell.length_c   1.000
_cell.angle_alpha   90.00
_cell.angle_beta   90.00
_cell.angle_gamma   90.00
#
_symmetry.space_group_name_H-M   'P 1'
#
loop_
_entity.id
_entity.type
_entity.pdbx_description
1 polymer ?
#
loop_
_entity_poly.entity_id
_entity_poly.type
_entity_poly.pdbx_seq_one_letter_code
_entity_poly.pdbx_strand_id
1 'polypeptide(L)'
;MRSKLTPALAARATTAPGAKRTTYWDAAMPGFGLMVTANGHKSYVVQYRAAGRSRRMHLKSGLTLRAARKEAKAILGAVAKGGDPLGERRQAERAQSNTLRAVVEEYLTREGGRLRSIGERRAVLERLVLPRLGARAINDITRTDIISLLDKIADSSGAPMADHVLAYLRRVMNWHVSRSDTFRSPVVRGMARTSAKQRRRQRVLSDDELRAVWRAAEASHTGFSSLVRFLLLTATRRNEAARMRRGEVSGDEWTVPPERYKTGLELVVPLSPAAQAVLKKVPRIGKSGFVFTTDGKHPVAGFSKFKRAFDAKVLAELRKQDPEAKALPNWTLHDLRRTARSLMSRAGIPSDHAERCLGHVIGGVRGTYDRHAYYEEKKRAFEALASLVERIVNPAANVVALAEGRAKRNEPPH
;
A
#
# COMPACT_ATOMS: atom_id res chain seq x y z
N MET A 1 50.02 1.50 32.40
CA MET A 1 51.41 0.96 32.32
C MET A 1 51.98 1.32 30.95
N ARG A 2 53.24 1.77 30.91
CA ARG A 2 53.93 2.01 29.63
C ARG A 2 54.97 0.95 29.42
N SER A 3 54.96 0.23 28.31
CA SER A 3 55.92 -0.80 27.92
C SER A 3 55.94 -0.97 26.43
N LYS A 4 57.03 -1.54 25.85
CA LYS A 4 57.06 -1.85 24.44
C LYS A 4 56.05 -2.97 24.17
N LEU A 5 54.96 -2.67 23.46
CA LEU A 5 53.97 -3.68 23.07
C LEU A 5 54.62 -4.70 22.13
N THR A 6 54.62 -5.98 22.52
CA THR A 6 55.04 -7.11 21.69
C THR A 6 53.86 -8.05 21.46
N PRO A 7 53.90 -8.92 20.45
CA PRO A 7 52.86 -9.93 20.27
C PRO A 7 52.68 -10.83 21.49
N ALA A 8 53.78 -11.19 22.16
CA ALA A 8 53.78 -11.99 23.39
C ALA A 8 53.12 -11.28 24.56
N LEU A 9 53.40 -9.95 24.74
CA LEU A 9 52.73 -9.14 25.75
C LEU A 9 51.22 -8.98 25.44
N ALA A 10 50.86 -8.74 24.18
CA ALA A 10 49.47 -8.65 23.76
C ALA A 10 48.69 -9.94 24.00
N ALA A 11 49.32 -11.09 23.79
CA ALA A 11 48.72 -12.40 24.06
C ALA A 11 48.48 -12.64 25.56
N ARG A 12 49.42 -12.23 26.43
CA ARG A 12 49.40 -12.51 27.90
C ARG A 12 48.73 -11.39 28.70
N ALA A 13 48.47 -10.22 28.12
CA ALA A 13 47.91 -9.07 28.82
C ALA A 13 46.57 -9.39 29.47
N THR A 14 46.44 -9.05 30.76
CA THR A 14 45.25 -9.22 31.59
C THR A 14 44.89 -7.89 32.25
N THR A 15 43.72 -7.79 32.87
CA THR A 15 43.39 -6.64 33.72
C THR A 15 44.16 -6.66 35.02
N ALA A 16 44.49 -5.50 35.56
CA ALA A 16 44.99 -5.40 36.92
C ALA A 16 43.95 -5.91 37.94
N PRO A 17 44.38 -6.55 39.06
CA PRO A 17 43.44 -7.03 40.09
C PRO A 17 42.46 -5.95 40.50
N GLY A 18 41.15 -6.26 40.52
CA GLY A 18 40.07 -5.34 40.86
C GLY A 18 39.72 -4.25 39.81
N ALA A 19 40.46 -4.16 38.70
CA ALA A 19 40.20 -3.16 37.69
C ALA A 19 39.19 -3.65 36.65
N LYS A 20 38.18 -2.83 36.30
CA LYS A 20 37.23 -3.12 35.20
C LYS A 20 37.91 -3.18 33.82
N ARG A 21 39.03 -2.47 33.67
CA ARG A 21 39.83 -2.40 32.43
C ARG A 21 41.25 -1.92 32.72
N THR A 22 42.25 -2.42 32.00
CA THR A 22 43.64 -1.97 32.03
C THR A 22 44.09 -1.62 30.62
N THR A 23 44.83 -0.50 30.46
CA THR A 23 45.39 -0.11 29.17
C THR A 23 46.91 -0.17 29.24
N TYR A 24 47.54 -0.97 28.37
CA TYR A 24 48.96 -1.05 28.17
C TYR A 24 49.34 -0.10 27.03
N TRP A 25 50.02 0.98 27.39
CA TRP A 25 50.46 1.99 26.41
C TRP A 25 51.77 1.61 25.76
N ASP A 26 51.87 1.72 24.45
CA ASP A 26 53.10 1.42 23.73
C ASP A 26 54.13 2.50 23.95
N ALA A 27 55.31 2.11 24.49
CA ALA A 27 56.43 3.02 24.71
C ALA A 27 57.05 3.56 23.39
N ALA A 28 56.92 2.76 22.29
CA ALA A 28 57.46 3.13 20.98
C ALA A 28 56.48 4.02 20.16
N MET A 29 55.21 4.08 20.53
CA MET A 29 54.17 4.87 19.83
C MET A 29 53.28 5.57 20.86
N PRO A 30 53.61 6.78 21.29
CA PRO A 30 52.79 7.56 22.19
C PRO A 30 51.35 7.72 21.66
N GLY A 31 50.38 7.48 22.54
CA GLY A 31 48.97 7.54 22.19
C GLY A 31 48.37 6.23 21.64
N PHE A 32 49.18 5.21 21.37
CA PHE A 32 48.71 3.86 21.00
C PHE A 32 48.78 2.92 22.19
N GLY A 33 47.80 2.04 22.36
CA GLY A 33 47.78 1.08 23.43
C GLY A 33 46.87 -0.13 23.18
N LEU A 34 47.03 -1.15 24.04
CA LEU A 34 46.16 -2.31 24.13
C LEU A 34 45.30 -2.18 25.40
N MET A 35 44.00 -2.15 25.25
CA MET A 35 43.04 -2.18 26.35
C MET A 35 42.55 -3.62 26.56
N VAL A 36 42.55 -4.07 27.79
CA VAL A 36 42.01 -5.37 28.22
C VAL A 36 40.91 -5.10 29.25
N THR A 37 39.77 -5.73 29.09
CA THR A 37 38.63 -5.66 30.03
C THR A 37 38.63 -6.82 31.00
N ALA A 38 37.90 -6.71 32.11
CA ALA A 38 37.79 -7.79 33.12
C ALA A 38 37.34 -9.13 32.53
N ASN A 39 36.54 -9.12 31.46
CA ASN A 39 36.07 -10.30 30.75
C ASN A 39 37.09 -10.84 29.71
N GLY A 40 38.35 -10.38 29.77
CA GLY A 40 39.42 -10.84 28.87
C GLY A 40 39.35 -10.27 27.44
N HIS A 41 38.38 -9.43 27.09
CA HIS A 41 38.31 -8.85 25.76
C HIS A 41 39.45 -7.84 25.55
N LYS A 42 40.15 -7.99 24.43
CA LYS A 42 41.31 -7.17 24.04
C LYS A 42 40.97 -6.30 22.85
N SER A 43 41.25 -4.99 22.91
CA SER A 43 41.10 -4.06 21.80
C SER A 43 42.26 -3.08 21.75
N TYR A 44 42.75 -2.78 20.55
CA TYR A 44 43.72 -1.69 20.39
C TYR A 44 43.00 -0.33 20.41
N VAL A 45 43.65 0.64 21.02
CA VAL A 45 43.13 1.98 21.22
C VAL A 45 44.14 3.03 20.81
N VAL A 46 43.65 4.13 20.25
CA VAL A 46 44.42 5.34 19.99
C VAL A 46 43.83 6.48 20.83
N GLN A 47 44.68 7.11 21.62
CA GLN A 47 44.31 8.28 22.40
C GLN A 47 45.07 9.51 21.92
N TYR A 48 44.34 10.57 21.64
CA TYR A 48 44.88 11.85 21.15
C TYR A 48 44.06 13.04 21.68
N ARG A 49 44.54 14.26 21.42
CA ARG A 49 43.80 15.49 21.69
C ARG A 49 43.36 16.11 20.37
N ALA A 50 42.08 16.51 20.28
CA ALA A 50 41.54 17.30 19.19
C ALA A 50 40.66 18.41 19.78
N ALA A 51 40.78 19.65 19.31
CA ALA A 51 40.05 20.82 19.78
C ALA A 51 40.07 20.95 21.33
N GLY A 52 41.24 20.77 21.97
CA GLY A 52 41.42 20.84 23.42
C GLY A 52 40.89 19.69 24.24
N ARG A 53 40.20 18.69 23.63
CA ARG A 53 39.58 17.54 24.32
C ARG A 53 40.34 16.25 24.07
N SER A 54 40.49 15.43 25.13
CA SER A 54 41.03 14.08 24.99
C SER A 54 40.02 13.19 24.29
N ARG A 55 40.49 12.46 23.25
CA ARG A 55 39.71 11.50 22.45
C ARG A 55 40.36 10.13 22.59
N ARG A 56 39.53 9.07 22.69
CA ARG A 56 39.97 7.68 22.64
C ARG A 56 39.16 6.94 21.58
N MET A 57 39.85 6.39 20.62
CA MET A 57 39.28 5.64 19.50
C MET A 57 39.69 4.17 19.60
N HIS A 58 38.71 3.26 19.52
CA HIS A 58 38.98 1.82 19.42
C HIS A 58 39.21 1.47 17.94
N LEU A 59 40.26 0.70 17.67
CA LEU A 59 40.51 0.14 16.35
C LEU A 59 39.62 -1.09 16.11
N LYS A 60 39.54 -1.54 14.87
CA LYS A 60 38.75 -2.72 14.50
C LYS A 60 39.16 -3.93 15.29
N SER A 61 38.24 -4.80 15.64
CA SER A 61 38.51 -6.06 16.30
C SER A 61 39.31 -7.04 15.40
N GLY A 62 40.13 -7.91 15.96
CA GLY A 62 40.85 -8.93 15.21
C GLY A 62 42.13 -8.48 14.50
N LEU A 63 42.55 -7.24 14.68
CA LEU A 63 43.82 -6.77 14.11
C LEU A 63 45.03 -7.41 14.78
N THR A 64 46.04 -7.77 13.98
CA THR A 64 47.37 -8.09 14.51
C THR A 64 48.05 -6.80 15.04
N LEU A 65 48.99 -6.93 15.98
CA LEU A 65 49.71 -5.75 16.52
C LEU A 65 50.37 -4.90 15.41
N ARG A 66 50.89 -5.55 14.36
CA ARG A 66 51.51 -4.86 13.20
C ARG A 66 50.47 -4.05 12.44
N ALA A 67 49.29 -4.63 12.17
CA ALA A 67 48.19 -3.95 11.48
C ALA A 67 47.62 -2.79 12.33
N ALA A 68 47.43 -3.01 13.64
CA ALA A 68 46.95 -2.00 14.57
C ALA A 68 47.92 -0.81 14.69
N ARG A 69 49.24 -1.05 14.71
CA ARG A 69 50.23 0.03 14.67
C ARG A 69 50.19 0.83 13.36
N LYS A 70 50.02 0.17 12.21
CA LYS A 70 49.88 0.83 10.91
C LYS A 70 48.64 1.77 10.91
N GLU A 71 47.51 1.27 11.39
CA GLU A 71 46.27 2.05 11.49
C GLU A 71 46.41 3.22 12.51
N ALA A 72 47.00 2.93 13.67
CA ALA A 72 47.26 3.96 14.70
C ALA A 72 48.19 5.07 14.18
N LYS A 73 49.24 4.73 13.42
CA LYS A 73 50.14 5.71 12.79
C LYS A 73 49.40 6.62 11.81
N ALA A 74 48.49 6.06 11.00
CA ALA A 74 47.65 6.83 10.09
C ALA A 74 46.72 7.80 10.83
N ILE A 75 46.06 7.31 11.89
CA ILE A 75 45.17 8.15 12.75
C ILE A 75 45.94 9.29 13.40
N LEU A 76 47.10 8.98 14.05
CA LEU A 76 47.93 10.00 14.70
C LEU A 76 48.50 11.00 13.69
N GLY A 77 48.83 10.55 12.47
CA GLY A 77 49.27 11.39 11.38
C GLY A 77 48.17 12.39 10.91
N ALA A 78 46.91 11.93 10.83
CA ALA A 78 45.77 12.80 10.54
C ALA A 78 45.54 13.83 11.67
N VAL A 79 45.67 13.40 12.92
CA VAL A 79 45.57 14.32 14.08
C VAL A 79 46.68 15.38 14.08
N ALA A 80 47.92 14.99 13.75
CA ALA A 80 49.03 15.91 13.64
C ALA A 80 48.83 17.04 12.56
N LYS A 81 47.97 16.73 11.55
CA LYS A 81 47.53 17.69 10.52
C LYS A 81 46.29 18.48 10.91
N GLY A 82 45.83 18.38 12.16
CA GLY A 82 44.66 19.11 12.68
C GLY A 82 43.31 18.40 12.55
N GLY A 83 43.26 17.13 12.06
CA GLY A 83 42.03 16.37 11.95
C GLY A 83 41.51 15.81 13.28
N ASP A 84 40.21 15.46 13.32
CA ASP A 84 39.59 14.69 14.42
C ASP A 84 38.97 13.39 13.86
N PRO A 85 39.74 12.32 13.62
CA PRO A 85 39.27 11.09 13.00
C PRO A 85 38.06 10.45 13.70
N LEU A 86 37.95 10.56 15.02
CA LEU A 86 36.79 10.06 15.77
C LEU A 86 35.56 10.95 15.55
N GLY A 87 35.75 12.25 15.49
CA GLY A 87 34.69 13.23 15.15
C GLY A 87 34.19 13.00 13.73
N GLU A 88 35.08 12.90 12.76
CA GLU A 88 34.78 12.60 11.35
C GLU A 88 34.02 11.28 11.18
N ARG A 89 34.49 10.21 11.83
CA ARG A 89 33.81 8.91 11.84
C ARG A 89 32.40 9.01 12.40
N ARG A 90 32.23 9.67 13.56
CA ARG A 90 30.90 9.90 14.16
C ARG A 90 30.00 10.74 13.28
N GLN A 91 30.57 11.74 12.60
CA GLN A 91 29.82 12.58 11.66
C GLN A 91 29.38 11.76 10.43
N ALA A 92 30.26 10.91 9.90
CA ALA A 92 29.92 10.01 8.80
C ALA A 92 28.85 8.98 9.20
N GLU A 93 28.97 8.37 10.40
CA GLU A 93 27.95 7.45 10.94
C GLU A 93 26.60 8.18 11.13
N ARG A 94 26.58 9.40 11.65
CA ARG A 94 25.37 10.24 11.76
C ARG A 94 24.81 10.61 10.40
N ALA A 95 25.64 10.97 9.44
CA ALA A 95 25.20 11.27 8.08
C ALA A 95 24.56 10.06 7.43
N GLN A 96 25.14 8.88 7.62
CA GLN A 96 24.62 7.60 7.08
C GLN A 96 23.31 7.18 7.74
N SER A 97 23.15 7.36 9.06
CA SER A 97 21.92 7.10 9.80
C SER A 97 20.81 8.11 9.51
N ASN A 98 21.13 9.26 8.97
CA ASN A 98 20.19 10.34 8.66
C ASN A 98 19.83 10.43 7.17
N THR A 99 20.10 9.39 6.38
CA THR A 99 19.68 9.34 4.97
C THR A 99 18.18 9.09 4.85
N LEU A 100 17.55 9.51 3.73
CA LEU A 100 16.15 9.21 3.47
C LEU A 100 15.89 7.69 3.48
N ARG A 101 16.83 6.87 2.99
CA ARG A 101 16.72 5.42 3.05
C ARG A 101 16.63 4.91 4.49
N ALA A 102 17.50 5.35 5.37
CA ALA A 102 17.49 4.95 6.77
C ALA A 102 16.18 5.34 7.47
N VAL A 103 15.70 6.55 7.21
CA VAL A 103 14.42 7.04 7.76
C VAL A 103 13.23 6.25 7.21
N VAL A 104 13.21 5.92 5.92
CA VAL A 104 12.15 5.08 5.31
C VAL A 104 12.15 3.68 5.94
N GLU A 105 13.31 3.03 6.10
CA GLU A 105 13.40 1.71 6.71
C GLU A 105 12.95 1.72 8.18
N GLU A 106 13.35 2.73 8.94
CA GLU A 106 12.90 2.87 10.31
C GLU A 106 11.38 3.08 10.40
N TYR A 107 10.81 3.95 9.54
CA TYR A 107 9.37 4.14 9.43
C TYR A 107 8.64 2.84 9.10
N LEU A 108 9.11 2.09 8.10
CA LEU A 108 8.49 0.84 7.68
C LEU A 108 8.57 -0.23 8.77
N THR A 109 9.65 -0.25 9.54
CA THR A 109 9.84 -1.18 10.66
C THR A 109 8.89 -0.86 11.82
N ARG A 110 8.83 0.41 12.23
CA ARG A 110 8.05 0.83 13.41
C ARG A 110 6.54 0.89 13.17
N GLU A 111 6.13 1.30 11.97
CA GLU A 111 4.71 1.48 11.62
C GLU A 111 4.14 0.27 10.85
N GLY A 112 4.99 -0.64 10.38
CA GLY A 112 4.61 -1.75 9.49
C GLY A 112 3.54 -2.65 10.06
N GLY A 113 3.63 -3.02 11.32
CA GLY A 113 2.65 -3.88 11.99
C GLY A 113 1.23 -3.29 12.08
N ARG A 114 1.08 -1.97 11.91
CA ARG A 114 -0.20 -1.26 11.98
C ARG A 114 -0.81 -0.97 10.60
N LEU A 115 -0.06 -1.19 9.52
CA LEU A 115 -0.42 -0.73 8.17
C LEU A 115 -0.66 -1.91 7.23
N ARG A 116 -1.91 -2.20 6.88
CA ARG A 116 -2.28 -3.23 5.89
C ARG A 116 -1.62 -3.02 4.50
N SER A 117 -1.27 -1.78 4.15
CA SER A 117 -0.64 -1.42 2.87
C SER A 117 0.88 -1.30 2.95
N ILE A 118 1.53 -1.86 3.99
CA ILE A 118 2.98 -1.69 4.19
C ILE A 118 3.81 -2.24 3.02
N GLY A 119 3.44 -3.41 2.49
CA GLY A 119 4.13 -4.02 1.33
C GLY A 119 4.04 -3.14 0.07
N GLU A 120 2.88 -2.57 -0.21
CA GLU A 120 2.71 -1.63 -1.33
C GLU A 120 3.52 -0.35 -1.12
N ARG A 121 3.49 0.22 0.09
CA ARG A 121 4.30 1.42 0.41
C ARG A 121 5.79 1.16 0.24
N ARG A 122 6.27 0.03 0.76
CA ARG A 122 7.66 -0.42 0.59
C ARG A 122 8.01 -0.48 -0.90
N ALA A 123 7.27 -1.25 -1.67
CA ALA A 123 7.52 -1.44 -3.10
C ALA A 123 7.52 -0.13 -3.89
N VAL A 124 6.61 0.80 -3.59
CA VAL A 124 6.53 2.11 -4.25
C VAL A 124 7.73 2.99 -3.86
N LEU A 125 8.06 3.07 -2.57
CA LEU A 125 9.19 3.88 -2.09
C LEU A 125 10.52 3.33 -2.61
N GLU A 126 10.76 2.01 -2.56
CA GLU A 126 11.97 1.37 -3.04
C GLU A 126 12.16 1.54 -4.56
N ARG A 127 11.09 1.43 -5.33
CA ARG A 127 11.16 1.51 -6.79
C ARG A 127 11.26 2.93 -7.31
N LEU A 128 10.52 3.88 -6.74
CA LEU A 128 10.33 5.21 -7.32
C LEU A 128 11.04 6.34 -6.59
N VAL A 129 11.33 6.18 -5.30
CA VAL A 129 11.91 7.24 -4.45
C VAL A 129 13.36 6.98 -4.10
N LEU A 130 13.64 5.81 -3.49
CA LEU A 130 14.96 5.51 -2.94
C LEU A 130 16.09 5.44 -3.96
N PRO A 131 15.88 5.06 -5.25
CA PRO A 131 16.95 5.11 -6.24
C PRO A 131 17.48 6.52 -6.50
N ARG A 132 16.66 7.56 -6.30
CA ARG A 132 17.02 8.96 -6.58
C ARG A 132 17.39 9.76 -5.34
N LEU A 133 16.65 9.56 -4.25
CA LEU A 133 16.79 10.37 -3.03
C LEU A 133 17.30 9.58 -1.83
N GLY A 134 17.34 8.26 -1.90
CA GLY A 134 17.60 7.39 -0.76
C GLY A 134 18.96 7.58 -0.09
N ALA A 135 20.01 7.89 -0.85
CA ALA A 135 21.36 8.11 -0.34
C ALA A 135 21.60 9.51 0.24
N ARG A 136 20.68 10.46 -0.02
CA ARG A 136 20.82 11.84 0.48
C ARG A 136 20.42 11.93 1.95
N ALA A 137 21.11 12.78 2.70
CA ALA A 137 20.68 13.16 4.05
C ALA A 137 19.28 13.78 3.98
N ILE A 138 18.38 13.37 4.89
CA ILE A 138 16.98 13.82 4.83
C ILE A 138 16.84 15.34 4.98
N ASN A 139 17.74 15.98 5.73
CA ASN A 139 17.79 17.42 5.91
C ASN A 139 18.22 18.19 4.65
N ASP A 140 18.92 17.53 3.72
CA ASP A 140 19.42 18.14 2.48
C ASP A 140 18.44 17.96 1.31
N ILE A 141 17.33 17.28 1.53
CA ILE A 141 16.28 17.11 0.53
C ILE A 141 15.42 18.37 0.49
N THR A 142 15.46 19.04 -0.65
CA THR A 142 14.75 20.30 -0.87
C THR A 142 13.36 20.05 -1.50
N ARG A 143 12.55 21.11 -1.50
CA ARG A 143 11.27 21.12 -2.22
C ARG A 143 11.46 20.88 -3.71
N THR A 144 12.49 21.44 -4.31
CA THR A 144 12.83 21.28 -5.72
C THR A 144 13.15 19.81 -6.07
N ASP A 145 13.86 19.10 -5.19
CA ASP A 145 14.13 17.66 -5.38
C ASP A 145 12.84 16.84 -5.42
N ILE A 146 11.91 17.13 -4.49
CA ILE A 146 10.61 16.46 -4.46
C ILE A 146 9.80 16.77 -5.73
N ILE A 147 9.75 18.04 -6.15
CA ILE A 147 9.04 18.45 -7.37
C ILE A 147 9.63 17.73 -8.58
N SER A 148 10.95 17.76 -8.77
CA SER A 148 11.62 17.07 -9.88
C SER A 148 11.37 15.56 -9.88
N LEU A 149 11.35 14.92 -8.71
CA LEU A 149 10.99 13.50 -8.60
C LEU A 149 9.55 13.25 -9.08
N LEU A 150 8.60 14.06 -8.59
CA LEU A 150 7.18 13.90 -8.92
C LEU A 150 6.89 14.17 -10.40
N ASP A 151 7.56 15.15 -11.03
CA ASP A 151 7.42 15.44 -12.45
C ASP A 151 7.89 14.24 -13.29
N LYS A 152 9.08 13.72 -13.02
CA LYS A 152 9.57 12.52 -13.70
C LYS A 152 8.67 11.29 -13.54
N ILE A 153 8.03 11.14 -12.38
CA ILE A 153 7.06 10.06 -12.16
C ILE A 153 5.76 10.34 -12.93
N ALA A 154 5.31 11.59 -12.95
CA ALA A 154 4.12 11.97 -13.72
C ALA A 154 4.30 11.71 -15.21
N ASP A 155 5.48 12.04 -15.76
CA ASP A 155 5.83 11.82 -17.17
C ASP A 155 5.90 10.32 -17.54
N SER A 156 6.46 9.50 -16.64
CA SER A 156 6.68 8.07 -16.92
C SER A 156 5.54 7.15 -16.52
N SER A 157 4.77 7.51 -15.51
CA SER A 157 3.78 6.64 -14.85
C SER A 157 2.42 7.31 -14.61
N GLY A 158 2.30 8.56 -15.04
CA GLY A 158 1.10 9.37 -14.92
C GLY A 158 0.96 10.13 -13.60
N ALA A 159 0.27 11.26 -13.66
CA ALA A 159 0.02 12.14 -12.52
C ALA A 159 -0.60 11.46 -11.28
N PRO A 160 -1.52 10.48 -11.40
CA PRO A 160 -2.03 9.76 -10.23
C PRO A 160 -0.97 8.97 -9.46
N MET A 161 0.04 8.41 -10.14
CA MET A 161 1.15 7.71 -9.48
C MET A 161 2.07 8.69 -8.75
N ALA A 162 2.34 9.86 -9.36
CA ALA A 162 3.09 10.92 -8.68
C ALA A 162 2.38 11.37 -7.39
N ASP A 163 1.06 11.55 -7.42
CA ASP A 163 0.27 11.88 -6.23
C ASP A 163 0.28 10.78 -5.16
N HIS A 164 0.31 9.52 -5.58
CA HIS A 164 0.42 8.38 -4.67
C HIS A 164 1.79 8.37 -3.97
N VAL A 165 2.87 8.58 -4.72
CA VAL A 165 4.23 8.72 -4.17
C VAL A 165 4.31 9.91 -3.22
N LEU A 166 3.73 11.06 -3.58
CA LEU A 166 3.67 12.24 -2.73
C LEU A 166 2.98 11.95 -1.39
N ALA A 167 1.88 11.20 -1.42
CA ALA A 167 1.17 10.81 -0.19
C ALA A 167 2.04 9.95 0.74
N TYR A 168 2.80 9.01 0.18
CA TYR A 168 3.71 8.17 0.96
C TYR A 168 4.92 8.96 1.49
N LEU A 169 5.55 9.79 0.66
CA LEU A 169 6.62 10.68 1.09
C LEU A 169 6.16 11.61 2.21
N ARG A 170 5.00 12.24 2.05
CA ARG A 170 4.43 13.12 3.09
C ARG A 170 4.26 12.37 4.40
N ARG A 171 3.79 11.14 4.37
CA ARG A 171 3.62 10.34 5.58
C ARG A 171 4.95 10.04 6.26
N VAL A 172 5.97 9.63 5.51
CA VAL A 172 7.33 9.39 6.02
C VAL A 172 7.95 10.66 6.60
N MET A 173 7.90 11.77 5.84
CA MET A 173 8.46 13.04 6.28
C MET A 173 7.78 13.58 7.56
N ASN A 174 6.44 13.52 7.63
CA ASN A 174 5.70 13.93 8.82
C ASN A 174 5.98 13.02 10.03
N TRP A 175 6.15 11.72 9.78
CA TRP A 175 6.56 10.78 10.81
C TRP A 175 7.96 11.13 11.37
N HIS A 176 8.89 11.53 10.50
CA HIS A 176 10.22 11.97 10.90
C HIS A 176 10.18 13.33 11.62
N VAL A 177 9.35 14.29 11.17
CA VAL A 177 9.12 15.58 11.87
C VAL A 177 8.73 15.35 13.32
N SER A 178 7.85 14.40 13.62
CA SER A 178 7.43 14.13 14.99
C SER A 178 8.51 13.49 15.89
N ARG A 179 9.71 13.21 15.35
CA ARG A 179 10.84 12.55 16.02
C ARG A 179 12.15 13.33 15.93
N SER A 180 12.12 14.50 15.31
CA SER A 180 13.31 15.35 15.12
C SER A 180 12.99 16.79 15.45
N ASP A 181 13.75 17.37 16.35
CA ASP A 181 13.58 18.77 16.76
C ASP A 181 13.98 19.77 15.66
N THR A 182 14.86 19.35 14.76
CA THR A 182 15.48 20.22 13.74
C THR A 182 14.95 20.02 12.33
N PHE A 183 14.37 18.86 12.01
CA PHE A 183 13.89 18.55 10.67
C PHE A 183 12.60 19.32 10.34
N ARG A 184 12.57 19.92 9.16
CA ARG A 184 11.39 20.55 8.58
C ARG A 184 11.05 19.85 7.26
N SER A 185 9.82 19.35 7.13
CA SER A 185 9.40 18.65 5.91
C SER A 185 9.42 19.60 4.70
N PRO A 186 10.10 19.25 3.60
CA PRO A 186 10.02 19.99 2.34
C PRO A 186 8.68 19.77 1.61
N VAL A 187 7.88 18.78 2.03
CA VAL A 187 6.59 18.47 1.42
C VAL A 187 5.52 19.42 1.94
N VAL A 188 5.05 20.31 1.07
CA VAL A 188 4.04 21.33 1.39
C VAL A 188 2.69 21.05 0.71
N ARG A 189 1.69 21.84 1.08
CA ARG A 189 0.36 21.81 0.43
C ARG A 189 0.50 22.30 -1.02
N GLY A 190 -0.33 21.78 -1.93
CA GLY A 190 -0.35 22.19 -3.34
C GLY A 190 0.60 21.43 -4.27
N MET A 191 1.43 20.49 -3.75
CA MET A 191 2.36 19.73 -4.59
C MET A 191 1.72 18.60 -5.41
N ALA A 192 0.44 18.30 -5.20
CA ALA A 192 -0.28 17.28 -5.96
C ALA A 192 -0.43 17.68 -7.43
N ARG A 193 -0.30 16.70 -8.34
CA ARG A 193 -0.43 16.88 -9.80
C ARG A 193 -1.86 16.82 -10.28
N THR A 194 -2.77 16.26 -9.45
CA THR A 194 -4.20 16.20 -9.75
C THR A 194 -5.03 16.74 -8.59
N SER A 195 -6.12 17.41 -8.91
CA SER A 195 -7.10 17.84 -7.91
C SER A 195 -7.99 16.66 -7.46
N ALA A 196 -8.64 16.78 -6.29
CA ALA A 196 -9.62 15.80 -5.83
C ALA A 196 -10.78 15.64 -6.84
N LYS A 197 -11.20 16.72 -7.51
CA LYS A 197 -12.25 16.72 -8.55
C LYS A 197 -11.84 15.88 -9.76
N GLN A 198 -10.60 16.06 -10.27
CA GLN A 198 -10.07 15.30 -11.42
C GLN A 198 -9.94 13.80 -11.12
N ARG A 199 -9.65 13.43 -9.87
CA ARG A 199 -9.54 12.02 -9.46
C ARG A 199 -10.89 11.34 -9.24
N ARG A 200 -11.97 12.10 -9.13
CA ARG A 200 -13.30 11.57 -8.87
C ARG A 200 -13.91 11.00 -10.14
N ARG A 201 -13.86 9.67 -10.24
CA ARG A 201 -14.51 8.95 -11.34
C ARG A 201 -16.04 8.94 -11.14
N GLN A 202 -16.78 9.29 -12.20
CA GLN A 202 -18.26 9.42 -12.16
C GLN A 202 -18.97 8.38 -13.05
N ARG A 203 -18.23 7.42 -13.60
CA ARG A 203 -18.76 6.42 -14.54
C ARG A 203 -19.82 5.54 -13.89
N VAL A 204 -21.01 5.53 -14.47
CA VAL A 204 -22.14 4.64 -14.21
C VAL A 204 -22.53 4.02 -15.55
N LEU A 205 -22.83 2.74 -15.61
CA LEU A 205 -23.27 2.08 -16.83
C LEU A 205 -24.74 2.44 -17.13
N SER A 206 -25.06 2.68 -18.39
CA SER A 206 -26.44 2.80 -18.85
C SER A 206 -27.16 1.44 -18.82
N ASP A 207 -28.48 1.43 -19.02
CA ASP A 207 -29.27 0.19 -19.03
C ASP A 207 -28.82 -0.74 -20.16
N ASP A 208 -28.52 -0.22 -21.35
CA ASP A 208 -28.04 -1.01 -22.50
C ASP A 208 -26.63 -1.56 -22.28
N GLU A 209 -25.73 -0.73 -21.74
CA GLU A 209 -24.40 -1.18 -21.35
C GLU A 209 -24.46 -2.26 -20.27
N LEU A 210 -25.32 -2.08 -19.28
CA LEU A 210 -25.55 -3.07 -18.21
C LEU A 210 -26.06 -4.39 -18.79
N ARG A 211 -27.02 -4.33 -19.72
CA ARG A 211 -27.59 -5.48 -20.40
C ARG A 211 -26.52 -6.24 -21.18
N ALA A 212 -25.70 -5.55 -21.93
CA ALA A 212 -24.59 -6.17 -22.68
C ALA A 212 -23.56 -6.82 -21.75
N VAL A 213 -23.16 -6.13 -20.67
CA VAL A 213 -22.24 -6.67 -19.65
C VAL A 213 -22.83 -7.90 -18.97
N TRP A 214 -24.12 -7.87 -18.63
CA TRP A 214 -24.79 -9.01 -17.99
C TRP A 214 -24.88 -10.23 -18.91
N ARG A 215 -25.33 -10.05 -20.15
CA ARG A 215 -25.46 -11.12 -21.15
C ARG A 215 -24.10 -11.75 -21.48
N ALA A 216 -23.08 -10.93 -21.70
CA ALA A 216 -21.71 -11.40 -21.90
C ALA A 216 -21.18 -12.21 -20.70
N ALA A 217 -21.52 -11.80 -19.47
CA ALA A 217 -21.15 -12.53 -18.27
C ALA A 217 -21.93 -13.85 -18.13
N GLU A 218 -23.21 -13.85 -18.47
CA GLU A 218 -24.08 -15.03 -18.41
C GLU A 218 -23.65 -16.12 -19.39
N ALA A 219 -23.33 -15.72 -20.61
CA ALA A 219 -22.86 -16.66 -21.66
C ALA A 219 -21.46 -17.25 -21.38
N SER A 220 -20.71 -16.69 -20.46
CA SER A 220 -19.27 -17.03 -20.32
C SER A 220 -18.95 -18.10 -19.28
N HIS A 221 -19.80 -18.44 -18.36
CA HIS A 221 -19.67 -19.45 -17.30
C HIS A 221 -18.30 -19.56 -16.58
N THR A 222 -17.52 -18.46 -16.51
CA THR A 222 -16.22 -18.43 -15.87
C THR A 222 -16.31 -17.84 -14.46
N GLY A 223 -15.31 -18.13 -13.59
CA GLY A 223 -15.24 -17.50 -12.26
C GLY A 223 -15.20 -15.97 -12.33
N PHE A 224 -14.56 -15.39 -13.38
CA PHE A 224 -14.54 -13.95 -13.58
C PHE A 224 -15.92 -13.39 -14.00
N SER A 225 -16.63 -14.06 -14.93
CA SER A 225 -17.96 -13.64 -15.37
C SER A 225 -18.97 -13.69 -14.23
N SER A 226 -18.93 -14.77 -13.45
CA SER A 226 -19.78 -14.90 -12.26
C SER A 226 -19.48 -13.82 -11.24
N LEU A 227 -18.20 -13.47 -11.04
CA LEU A 227 -17.78 -12.36 -10.18
C LEU A 227 -18.36 -11.02 -10.67
N VAL A 228 -18.37 -10.75 -11.99
CA VAL A 228 -18.96 -9.52 -12.57
C VAL A 228 -20.44 -9.39 -12.19
N ARG A 229 -21.22 -10.46 -12.38
CA ARG A 229 -22.66 -10.47 -12.01
C ARG A 229 -22.86 -10.31 -10.51
N PHE A 230 -22.05 -11.02 -9.71
CA PHE A 230 -22.11 -10.95 -8.25
C PHE A 230 -21.79 -9.56 -7.71
N LEU A 231 -20.77 -8.90 -8.26
CA LEU A 231 -20.40 -7.52 -7.88
C LEU A 231 -21.53 -6.51 -8.16
N LEU A 232 -22.26 -6.68 -9.24
CA LEU A 232 -23.41 -5.84 -9.56
C LEU A 232 -24.55 -6.04 -8.55
N LEU A 233 -24.89 -7.30 -8.22
CA LEU A 233 -25.99 -7.63 -7.32
C LEU A 233 -25.72 -7.34 -5.86
N THR A 234 -24.46 -7.29 -5.43
CA THR A 234 -24.09 -7.09 -4.02
C THR A 234 -23.43 -5.74 -3.75
N ALA A 235 -23.08 -4.99 -4.78
CA ALA A 235 -22.37 -3.71 -4.67
C ALA A 235 -21.10 -3.77 -3.81
N THR A 236 -20.53 -4.95 -3.55
CA THR A 236 -19.34 -5.16 -2.72
C THR A 236 -18.06 -4.72 -3.41
N ARG A 237 -16.95 -4.56 -2.68
CA ARG A 237 -15.68 -4.23 -3.30
C ARG A 237 -15.10 -5.46 -4.01
N ARG A 238 -14.50 -5.23 -5.20
CA ARG A 238 -13.93 -6.28 -6.04
C ARG A 238 -13.09 -7.30 -5.26
N ASN A 239 -12.18 -6.84 -4.41
CA ASN A 239 -11.28 -7.75 -3.70
C ASN A 239 -11.95 -8.47 -2.52
N GLU A 240 -13.03 -7.94 -1.96
CA GLU A 240 -13.84 -8.61 -0.97
C GLU A 240 -14.53 -9.82 -1.61
N ALA A 241 -15.26 -9.60 -2.71
CA ALA A 241 -15.92 -10.67 -3.44
C ALA A 241 -14.94 -11.66 -4.09
N ALA A 242 -13.90 -11.19 -4.78
CA ALA A 242 -12.94 -12.08 -5.45
C ALA A 242 -12.25 -13.07 -4.50
N ARG A 243 -12.09 -12.71 -3.24
CA ARG A 243 -11.49 -13.58 -2.20
C ARG A 243 -12.50 -14.32 -1.35
N MET A 244 -13.78 -14.31 -1.74
CA MET A 244 -14.86 -15.03 -1.05
C MET A 244 -14.52 -16.53 -0.94
N ARG A 245 -14.75 -17.09 0.24
CA ARG A 245 -14.68 -18.52 0.51
C ARG A 245 -16.08 -19.10 0.66
N ARG A 246 -16.25 -20.34 0.27
CA ARG A 246 -17.58 -21.02 0.35
C ARG A 246 -18.07 -21.13 1.78
N GLY A 247 -17.19 -21.32 2.75
CA GLY A 247 -17.55 -21.36 4.19
C GLY A 247 -17.98 -20.02 4.78
N GLU A 248 -17.91 -18.92 4.02
CA GLU A 248 -18.39 -17.61 4.46
C GLU A 248 -19.86 -17.37 4.07
N VAL A 249 -20.46 -18.30 3.32
CA VAL A 249 -21.86 -18.23 2.88
C VAL A 249 -22.68 -19.23 3.68
N SER A 250 -23.68 -18.75 4.40
CA SER A 250 -24.64 -19.54 5.15
C SER A 250 -26.06 -19.11 4.78
N GLY A 251 -26.81 -20.02 4.16
CA GLY A 251 -28.16 -19.72 3.66
C GLY A 251 -28.18 -18.57 2.66
N ASP A 252 -28.87 -17.51 3.02
CA ASP A 252 -29.01 -16.28 2.22
C ASP A 252 -28.07 -15.15 2.70
N GLU A 253 -26.99 -15.51 3.39
CA GLU A 253 -26.07 -14.54 3.99
C GLU A 253 -24.61 -14.85 3.59
N TRP A 254 -23.85 -13.79 3.31
CA TRP A 254 -22.41 -13.82 3.15
C TRP A 254 -21.74 -12.92 4.19
N THR A 255 -20.88 -13.52 5.01
CA THR A 255 -20.11 -12.80 6.03
C THR A 255 -18.67 -12.58 5.56
N VAL A 256 -18.29 -11.30 5.37
CA VAL A 256 -16.91 -10.92 5.09
C VAL A 256 -16.18 -10.75 6.42
N PRO A 257 -15.16 -11.59 6.71
CA PRO A 257 -14.49 -11.53 7.99
C PRO A 257 -13.65 -10.24 8.16
N PRO A 258 -13.43 -9.79 9.42
CA PRO A 258 -12.77 -8.51 9.73
C PRO A 258 -11.38 -8.37 9.11
N GLU A 259 -10.61 -9.46 9.00
CA GLU A 259 -9.25 -9.47 8.44
C GLU A 259 -9.24 -9.08 6.96
N ARG A 260 -10.32 -9.37 6.23
CA ARG A 260 -10.46 -9.06 4.81
C ARG A 260 -11.23 -7.77 4.55
N TYR A 261 -12.03 -7.32 5.51
CA TYR A 261 -12.80 -6.10 5.34
C TYR A 261 -11.98 -4.85 5.65
N LYS A 262 -12.10 -3.82 4.80
CA LYS A 262 -11.26 -2.61 4.86
C LYS A 262 -11.29 -1.88 6.20
N THR A 263 -12.43 -1.89 6.88
CA THR A 263 -12.60 -1.18 8.16
C THR A 263 -12.13 -1.99 9.38
N GLY A 264 -11.84 -3.28 9.21
CA GLY A 264 -11.49 -4.18 10.31
C GLY A 264 -12.71 -4.65 11.13
N LEU A 265 -13.90 -4.37 10.66
CA LEU A 265 -15.16 -4.86 11.20
C LEU A 265 -15.67 -6.01 10.32
N GLU A 266 -16.56 -6.83 10.86
CA GLU A 266 -17.29 -7.81 10.05
C GLU A 266 -18.31 -7.10 9.14
N LEU A 267 -18.48 -7.60 7.92
CA LEU A 267 -19.55 -7.14 7.02
C LEU A 267 -20.46 -8.29 6.63
N VAL A 268 -21.69 -8.25 7.14
CA VAL A 268 -22.76 -9.17 6.74
C VAL A 268 -23.49 -8.59 5.53
N VAL A 269 -23.57 -9.39 4.45
CA VAL A 269 -24.20 -9.07 3.17
C VAL A 269 -25.36 -10.04 2.93
N PRO A 270 -26.62 -9.62 3.10
CA PRO A 270 -27.77 -10.40 2.66
C PRO A 270 -27.71 -10.65 1.16
N LEU A 271 -27.95 -11.89 0.73
CA LEU A 271 -27.89 -12.32 -0.65
C LEU A 271 -29.31 -12.44 -1.22
N SER A 272 -29.63 -11.60 -2.19
CA SER A 272 -30.88 -11.75 -2.95
C SER A 272 -30.94 -13.12 -3.65
N PRO A 273 -32.12 -13.64 -4.00
CA PRO A 273 -32.26 -14.90 -4.75
C PRO A 273 -31.42 -14.92 -6.04
N ALA A 274 -31.31 -13.78 -6.74
CA ALA A 274 -30.47 -13.66 -7.93
C ALA A 274 -28.97 -13.80 -7.60
N ALA A 275 -28.49 -13.21 -6.50
CA ALA A 275 -27.10 -13.37 -6.07
C ALA A 275 -26.79 -14.81 -5.68
N GLN A 276 -27.68 -15.47 -4.97
CA GLN A 276 -27.57 -16.89 -4.62
C GLN A 276 -27.55 -17.77 -5.88
N ALA A 277 -28.41 -17.49 -6.88
CA ALA A 277 -28.42 -18.21 -8.15
C ALA A 277 -27.09 -18.08 -8.91
N VAL A 278 -26.46 -16.88 -8.88
CA VAL A 278 -25.11 -16.71 -9.42
C VAL A 278 -24.12 -17.61 -8.70
N LEU A 279 -24.11 -17.63 -7.36
CA LEU A 279 -23.17 -18.44 -6.56
C LEU A 279 -23.37 -19.94 -6.79
N LYS A 280 -24.62 -20.42 -6.91
CA LYS A 280 -24.94 -21.83 -7.19
C LYS A 280 -24.39 -22.29 -8.53
N LYS A 281 -24.35 -21.41 -9.54
CA LYS A 281 -23.84 -21.70 -10.89
C LYS A 281 -22.32 -21.60 -11.01
N VAL A 282 -21.60 -21.08 -9.99
CA VAL A 282 -20.12 -21.01 -10.05
C VAL A 282 -19.51 -22.40 -9.96
N PRO A 283 -18.71 -22.82 -10.95
CA PRO A 283 -18.07 -24.13 -10.93
C PRO A 283 -17.20 -24.34 -9.68
N ARG A 284 -17.22 -25.54 -9.13
CA ARG A 284 -16.28 -25.91 -8.06
C ARG A 284 -14.99 -26.41 -8.71
N ILE A 285 -13.95 -25.61 -8.61
CA ILE A 285 -12.62 -25.91 -9.15
C ILE A 285 -11.66 -26.10 -7.99
N GLY A 286 -11.00 -27.26 -7.92
CA GLY A 286 -10.01 -27.57 -6.88
C GLY A 286 -10.58 -27.65 -5.45
N LYS A 287 -9.69 -27.64 -4.46
CA LYS A 287 -10.01 -27.83 -3.03
C LYS A 287 -9.77 -26.57 -2.17
N SER A 288 -9.39 -25.42 -2.75
CA SER A 288 -9.00 -24.23 -2.01
C SER A 288 -10.13 -23.52 -1.25
N GLY A 289 -11.38 -23.88 -1.53
CA GLY A 289 -12.57 -23.25 -0.93
C GLY A 289 -12.91 -21.87 -1.50
N PHE A 290 -12.13 -21.29 -2.41
CA PHE A 290 -12.49 -20.03 -3.07
C PHE A 290 -13.70 -20.22 -3.98
N VAL A 291 -14.65 -19.25 -3.93
CA VAL A 291 -15.81 -19.23 -4.81
C VAL A 291 -15.39 -18.85 -6.22
N PHE A 292 -14.71 -17.73 -6.37
CA PHE A 292 -14.25 -17.20 -7.66
C PHE A 292 -12.78 -17.54 -7.85
N THR A 293 -12.51 -18.59 -8.60
CA THR A 293 -11.16 -19.09 -8.91
C THR A 293 -11.09 -19.51 -10.37
N THR A 294 -9.90 -19.54 -10.94
CA THR A 294 -9.61 -20.03 -12.30
C THR A 294 -8.68 -21.24 -12.30
N ASP A 295 -7.92 -21.44 -11.22
CA ASP A 295 -6.93 -22.51 -11.09
C ASP A 295 -7.24 -23.49 -9.93
N GLY A 296 -8.30 -23.21 -9.17
CA GLY A 296 -8.69 -23.99 -7.99
C GLY A 296 -7.76 -23.86 -6.78
N LYS A 297 -6.72 -23.03 -6.87
CA LYS A 297 -5.73 -22.81 -5.80
C LYS A 297 -5.79 -21.39 -5.24
N HIS A 298 -5.97 -20.41 -6.13
CA HIS A 298 -5.94 -18.99 -5.80
C HIS A 298 -7.28 -18.32 -6.16
N PRO A 299 -7.64 -17.21 -5.49
CA PRO A 299 -8.76 -16.39 -5.91
C PRO A 299 -8.46 -15.76 -7.27
N VAL A 300 -9.51 -15.40 -8.01
CA VAL A 300 -9.37 -14.66 -9.28
C VAL A 300 -8.45 -13.45 -9.07
N ALA A 301 -7.37 -13.41 -9.84
CA ALA A 301 -6.36 -12.35 -9.90
C ALA A 301 -6.08 -11.98 -11.36
N GLY A 302 -5.21 -10.99 -11.62
CA GLY A 302 -4.92 -10.59 -13.01
C GLY A 302 -6.10 -9.93 -13.71
N PHE A 303 -6.89 -9.15 -12.97
CA PHE A 303 -8.13 -8.54 -13.42
C PHE A 303 -8.02 -7.78 -14.75
N SER A 304 -6.90 -7.14 -15.05
CA SER A 304 -6.73 -6.40 -16.30
C SER A 304 -6.75 -7.31 -17.53
N LYS A 305 -6.16 -8.52 -17.43
CA LYS A 305 -6.17 -9.51 -18.50
C LYS A 305 -7.58 -10.04 -18.73
N PHE A 306 -8.26 -10.48 -17.65
CA PHE A 306 -9.63 -11.00 -17.74
C PHE A 306 -10.61 -9.92 -18.19
N LYS A 307 -10.46 -8.69 -17.71
CA LYS A 307 -11.31 -7.56 -18.13
C LYS A 307 -11.20 -7.29 -19.62
N ARG A 308 -9.97 -7.29 -20.18
CA ARG A 308 -9.77 -7.07 -21.61
C ARG A 308 -10.45 -8.16 -22.46
N ALA A 309 -10.29 -9.42 -22.08
CA ALA A 309 -10.96 -10.54 -22.77
C ALA A 309 -12.49 -10.48 -22.61
N PHE A 310 -12.97 -10.02 -21.46
CA PHE A 310 -14.38 -9.84 -21.19
C PHE A 310 -14.98 -8.66 -21.97
N ASP A 311 -14.25 -7.55 -22.14
CA ASP A 311 -14.69 -6.40 -22.94
C ASP A 311 -14.91 -6.76 -24.41
N ALA A 312 -14.11 -7.69 -24.96
CA ALA A 312 -14.34 -8.19 -26.30
C ALA A 312 -15.67 -8.96 -26.42
N LYS A 313 -16.05 -9.72 -25.38
CA LYS A 313 -17.35 -10.40 -25.32
C LYS A 313 -18.51 -9.43 -25.18
N VAL A 314 -18.34 -8.39 -24.36
CA VAL A 314 -19.35 -7.31 -24.24
C VAL A 314 -19.55 -6.61 -25.56
N LEU A 315 -18.51 -6.32 -26.32
CA LEU A 315 -18.60 -5.75 -27.65
C LEU A 315 -19.34 -6.69 -28.62
N ALA A 316 -19.07 -7.99 -28.56
CA ALA A 316 -19.79 -8.97 -29.37
C ALA A 316 -21.28 -9.01 -29.03
N GLU A 317 -21.67 -8.88 -27.76
CA GLU A 317 -23.09 -8.76 -27.37
C GLU A 317 -23.76 -7.48 -27.92
N LEU A 318 -23.07 -6.35 -27.86
CA LEU A 318 -23.57 -5.09 -28.44
C LEU A 318 -23.80 -5.22 -29.95
N ARG A 319 -22.86 -5.84 -30.66
CA ARG A 319 -22.92 -6.05 -32.12
C ARG A 319 -24.00 -7.00 -32.59
N LYS A 320 -24.58 -7.79 -31.72
CA LYS A 320 -25.78 -8.58 -32.05
C LYS A 320 -27.02 -7.69 -32.29
N GLN A 321 -27.06 -6.52 -31.67
CA GLN A 321 -28.17 -5.56 -31.78
C GLN A 321 -27.84 -4.44 -32.78
N ASP A 322 -26.59 -3.97 -32.81
CA ASP A 322 -26.06 -2.95 -33.70
C ASP A 322 -24.68 -3.38 -34.21
N PRO A 323 -24.57 -3.86 -35.46
CA PRO A 323 -23.30 -4.31 -36.05
C PRO A 323 -22.18 -3.26 -36.00
N GLU A 324 -22.53 -1.96 -36.03
CA GLU A 324 -21.59 -0.86 -35.97
C GLU A 324 -21.25 -0.40 -34.55
N ALA A 325 -21.78 -1.10 -33.53
CA ALA A 325 -21.53 -0.77 -32.13
C ALA A 325 -20.05 -0.72 -31.81
N LYS A 326 -19.65 0.34 -31.13
CA LYS A 326 -18.30 0.55 -30.62
C LYS A 326 -18.14 -0.05 -29.22
N ALA A 327 -16.90 -0.32 -28.84
CA ALA A 327 -16.59 -0.73 -27.47
C ALA A 327 -17.11 0.29 -26.45
N LEU A 328 -17.57 -0.20 -25.29
CA LEU A 328 -18.03 0.66 -24.22
C LEU A 328 -16.93 1.67 -23.81
N PRO A 329 -17.30 2.90 -23.47
CA PRO A 329 -16.38 3.83 -22.83
C PRO A 329 -15.69 3.17 -21.64
N ASN A 330 -14.44 3.54 -21.39
CA ASN A 330 -13.61 2.89 -20.37
C ASN A 330 -14.34 2.74 -19.03
N TRP A 331 -14.55 1.50 -18.62
CA TRP A 331 -15.18 1.13 -17.36
C TRP A 331 -14.35 0.10 -16.60
N THR A 332 -14.55 0.03 -15.28
CA THR A 332 -13.84 -0.85 -14.36
C THR A 332 -14.83 -1.67 -13.53
N LEU A 333 -14.39 -2.77 -12.92
CA LEU A 333 -15.24 -3.55 -12.00
C LEU A 333 -15.76 -2.70 -10.82
N HIS A 334 -15.06 -1.62 -10.44
CA HIS A 334 -15.55 -0.71 -9.41
C HIS A 334 -16.72 0.17 -9.88
N ASP A 335 -16.86 0.37 -11.18
CA ASP A 335 -17.99 1.11 -11.73
C ASP A 335 -19.30 0.30 -11.64
N LEU A 336 -19.23 -1.05 -11.56
CA LEU A 336 -20.40 -1.88 -11.24
C LEU A 336 -20.97 -1.53 -9.86
N ARG A 337 -20.10 -1.30 -8.87
CA ARG A 337 -20.54 -0.86 -7.54
C ARG A 337 -21.17 0.54 -7.58
N ARG A 338 -20.65 1.47 -8.40
CA ARG A 338 -21.27 2.78 -8.61
C ARG A 338 -22.62 2.66 -9.31
N THR A 339 -22.70 1.81 -10.32
CA THR A 339 -23.94 1.50 -11.02
C THR A 339 -24.96 0.90 -10.06
N ALA A 340 -24.61 -0.11 -9.29
CA ALA A 340 -25.49 -0.71 -8.27
C ALA A 340 -26.00 0.33 -7.27
N ARG A 341 -25.10 1.21 -6.77
CA ARG A 341 -25.49 2.30 -5.86
C ARG A 341 -26.52 3.27 -6.51
N SER A 342 -26.30 3.61 -7.77
CA SER A 342 -27.22 4.47 -8.52
C SER A 342 -28.57 3.78 -8.78
N LEU A 343 -28.53 2.47 -9.09
CA LEU A 343 -29.74 1.67 -9.26
C LEU A 343 -30.52 1.50 -7.96
N MET A 344 -29.88 1.39 -6.80
CA MET A 344 -30.55 1.42 -5.50
C MET A 344 -31.34 2.72 -5.31
N SER A 345 -30.74 3.87 -5.64
CA SER A 345 -31.47 5.16 -5.59
C SER A 345 -32.65 5.18 -6.58
N ARG A 346 -32.47 4.69 -7.82
CA ARG A 346 -33.53 4.56 -8.82
C ARG A 346 -34.64 3.60 -8.38
N ALA A 347 -34.32 2.59 -7.58
CA ALA A 347 -35.28 1.66 -6.97
C ALA A 347 -35.97 2.22 -5.71
N GLY A 348 -35.74 3.49 -5.36
CA GLY A 348 -36.36 4.16 -4.23
C GLY A 348 -35.74 3.81 -2.86
N ILE A 349 -34.56 3.19 -2.82
CA ILE A 349 -33.89 2.86 -1.57
C ILE A 349 -33.35 4.12 -0.89
N PRO A 350 -33.64 4.34 0.41
CA PRO A 350 -33.12 5.45 1.19
C PRO A 350 -31.57 5.49 1.16
N SER A 351 -31.00 6.70 1.06
CA SER A 351 -29.56 6.85 0.86
C SER A 351 -28.71 6.23 1.95
N ASP A 352 -29.12 6.31 3.19
CA ASP A 352 -28.41 5.71 4.34
C ASP A 352 -28.47 4.18 4.32
N HIS A 353 -29.59 3.56 3.92
CA HIS A 353 -29.64 2.10 3.73
C HIS A 353 -28.71 1.66 2.59
N ALA A 354 -28.70 2.39 1.47
CA ALA A 354 -27.79 2.10 0.37
C ALA A 354 -26.31 2.26 0.77
N GLU A 355 -25.93 3.26 1.57
CA GLU A 355 -24.57 3.40 2.10
C GLU A 355 -24.18 2.24 3.03
N ARG A 356 -25.11 1.72 3.82
CA ARG A 356 -24.91 0.54 4.66
C ARG A 356 -24.73 -0.74 3.85
N CYS A 357 -25.48 -0.90 2.74
CA CYS A 357 -25.24 -1.97 1.76
C CYS A 357 -23.83 -1.93 1.18
N LEU A 358 -23.31 -0.74 0.94
CA LEU A 358 -21.93 -0.55 0.52
C LEU A 358 -20.91 -0.80 1.65
N GLY A 359 -21.35 -0.95 2.90
CA GLY A 359 -20.47 -1.09 4.05
C GLY A 359 -19.61 0.16 4.27
N HIS A 360 -20.18 1.33 4.03
CA HIS A 360 -19.55 2.58 4.43
C HIS A 360 -19.81 2.84 5.91
N VAL A 361 -18.77 3.26 6.63
CA VAL A 361 -18.91 3.72 8.00
C VAL A 361 -19.58 5.09 7.98
N ILE A 362 -20.74 5.21 8.60
CA ILE A 362 -21.41 6.48 8.74
C ILE A 362 -20.74 7.21 9.90
N GLY A 363 -20.03 8.29 9.58
CA GLY A 363 -19.32 9.11 10.57
C GLY A 363 -20.24 10.05 11.35
N GLY A 364 -19.66 10.74 12.34
CA GLY A 364 -20.34 11.75 13.15
C GLY A 364 -21.24 11.15 14.23
N VAL A 365 -22.16 11.97 14.77
CA VAL A 365 -23.05 11.63 15.89
C VAL A 365 -23.85 10.35 15.60
N ARG A 366 -24.39 10.20 14.40
CA ARG A 366 -25.15 9.00 14.00
C ARG A 366 -24.31 7.72 14.13
N GLY A 367 -23.07 7.71 13.67
CA GLY A 367 -22.21 6.52 13.76
C GLY A 367 -21.78 6.17 15.19
N THR A 368 -21.89 7.12 16.12
CA THR A 368 -21.57 6.90 17.53
C THR A 368 -22.73 6.24 18.30
N TYR A 369 -23.95 6.67 18.05
CA TYR A 369 -25.12 6.25 18.83
C TYR A 369 -25.94 5.14 18.18
N ASP A 370 -25.99 5.09 16.84
CA ASP A 370 -26.78 4.11 16.10
C ASP A 370 -26.02 2.77 16.01
N ARG A 371 -26.47 1.78 16.76
CA ARG A 371 -25.93 0.41 16.83
C ARG A 371 -26.79 -0.62 16.11
N HIS A 372 -27.85 -0.19 15.43
CA HIS A 372 -28.71 -1.09 14.68
C HIS A 372 -27.96 -1.74 13.52
N ALA A 373 -28.15 -3.04 13.31
CA ALA A 373 -27.43 -3.80 12.27
C ALA A 373 -27.95 -3.54 10.85
N TYR A 374 -29.16 -3.01 10.71
CA TYR A 374 -29.84 -2.73 9.44
C TYR A 374 -29.90 -3.93 8.49
N TYR A 375 -30.06 -5.12 9.06
CA TYR A 375 -30.04 -6.36 8.27
C TYR A 375 -31.22 -6.42 7.30
N GLU A 376 -32.45 -6.21 7.80
CA GLU A 376 -33.67 -6.26 6.98
C GLU A 376 -33.73 -5.15 5.92
N GLU A 377 -33.25 -3.96 6.25
CA GLU A 377 -33.13 -2.86 5.32
C GLU A 377 -32.13 -3.15 4.20
N LYS A 378 -31.00 -3.74 4.51
CA LYS A 378 -30.01 -4.21 3.52
C LYS A 378 -30.59 -5.31 2.64
N LYS A 379 -31.31 -6.28 3.22
CA LYS A 379 -31.96 -7.38 2.50
C LYS A 379 -32.95 -6.82 1.46
N ARG A 380 -33.86 -5.97 1.89
CA ARG A 380 -34.83 -5.28 0.99
C ARG A 380 -34.12 -4.47 -0.09
N ALA A 381 -33.05 -3.78 0.24
CA ALA A 381 -32.27 -3.01 -0.72
C ALA A 381 -31.62 -3.88 -1.79
N PHE A 382 -31.05 -5.04 -1.43
CA PHE A 382 -30.46 -5.99 -2.39
C PHE A 382 -31.52 -6.69 -3.22
N GLU A 383 -32.68 -7.00 -2.69
CA GLU A 383 -33.81 -7.57 -3.43
C GLU A 383 -34.38 -6.56 -4.44
N ALA A 384 -34.55 -5.31 -4.05
CA ALA A 384 -34.98 -4.24 -4.95
C ALA A 384 -33.96 -3.96 -6.07
N LEU A 385 -32.66 -3.97 -5.73
CA LEU A 385 -31.58 -3.89 -6.72
C LEU A 385 -31.65 -5.04 -7.71
N ALA A 386 -31.76 -6.28 -7.23
CA ALA A 386 -31.83 -7.46 -8.08
C ALA A 386 -33.05 -7.44 -9.00
N SER A 387 -34.22 -7.05 -8.50
CA SER A 387 -35.45 -6.89 -9.28
C SER A 387 -35.34 -5.82 -10.35
N LEU A 388 -34.65 -4.71 -10.05
CA LEU A 388 -34.41 -3.66 -11.05
C LEU A 388 -33.41 -4.13 -12.13
N VAL A 389 -32.33 -4.81 -11.73
CA VAL A 389 -31.35 -5.40 -12.67
C VAL A 389 -32.04 -6.41 -13.58
N GLU A 390 -32.90 -7.28 -13.05
CA GLU A 390 -33.65 -8.25 -13.83
C GLU A 390 -34.53 -7.56 -14.89
N ARG A 391 -35.26 -6.50 -14.52
CA ARG A 391 -36.09 -5.72 -15.48
C ARG A 391 -35.24 -5.03 -16.57
N ILE A 392 -34.02 -4.57 -16.22
CA ILE A 392 -33.12 -3.96 -17.21
C ILE A 392 -32.59 -5.01 -18.18
N VAL A 393 -32.24 -6.19 -17.69
CA VAL A 393 -31.65 -7.26 -18.50
C VAL A 393 -32.71 -7.95 -19.38
N ASN A 394 -33.89 -8.18 -18.81
CA ASN A 394 -35.04 -8.82 -19.44
C ASN A 394 -36.24 -7.85 -19.48
N PRO A 395 -36.21 -6.82 -20.33
CA PRO A 395 -37.34 -5.89 -20.44
C PRO A 395 -38.57 -6.65 -20.98
N ALA A 396 -39.74 -6.38 -20.39
CA ALA A 396 -40.98 -6.93 -20.89
C ALA A 396 -41.24 -6.43 -22.34
N ALA A 397 -41.76 -7.27 -23.20
CA ALA A 397 -41.94 -7.00 -24.64
C ALA A 397 -42.86 -5.76 -24.94
N ASN A 398 -43.67 -5.35 -23.95
CA ASN A 398 -44.59 -4.21 -24.03
C ASN A 398 -44.09 -2.91 -23.37
N VAL A 399 -42.82 -2.86 -22.91
CA VAL A 399 -42.23 -1.65 -22.34
C VAL A 399 -41.53 -0.88 -23.45
N VAL A 400 -42.18 0.14 -23.98
CA VAL A 400 -41.60 1.13 -24.93
C VAL A 400 -40.81 2.18 -24.13
N ALA A 401 -39.59 2.52 -24.57
CA ALA A 401 -38.82 3.60 -23.94
C ALA A 401 -39.67 4.92 -23.99
N LEU A 402 -39.66 5.67 -22.90
CA LEU A 402 -40.46 6.92 -22.79
C LEU A 402 -40.13 7.93 -23.91
N ALA A 403 -38.90 7.89 -24.45
CA ALA A 403 -38.49 8.71 -25.60
C ALA A 403 -39.22 8.30 -26.89
N GLU A 404 -39.38 6.98 -27.16
CA GLU A 404 -40.10 6.45 -28.31
C GLU A 404 -41.63 6.68 -28.16
N GLY A 405 -42.15 6.59 -26.94
CA GLY A 405 -43.54 6.86 -26.65
C GLY A 405 -43.93 8.36 -26.84
N ARG A 406 -42.98 9.29 -26.66
CA ARG A 406 -43.16 10.72 -26.96
C ARG A 406 -43.10 11.01 -28.47
N ALA A 407 -42.21 10.35 -29.22
CA ALA A 407 -42.12 10.47 -30.68
C ALA A 407 -43.42 9.98 -31.36
N LYS A 408 -43.95 8.82 -30.96
CA LYS A 408 -45.20 8.27 -31.49
C LYS A 408 -46.46 9.08 -31.13
N ARG A 409 -46.45 9.88 -30.05
CA ARG A 409 -47.58 10.80 -29.72
C ARG A 409 -47.57 12.08 -30.51
N ASN A 410 -46.44 12.46 -31.11
CA ASN A 410 -46.29 13.71 -31.86
C ASN A 410 -46.35 13.50 -33.38
N GLU A 411 -46.64 12.30 -33.89
CA GLU A 411 -46.96 12.09 -35.29
C GLU A 411 -48.41 12.54 -35.51
N PRO A 412 -48.67 13.49 -36.44
CA PRO A 412 -50.03 13.90 -36.76
C PRO A 412 -50.80 12.70 -37.38
N PRO A 413 -52.09 12.57 -37.08
CA PRO A 413 -52.91 11.53 -37.72
C PRO A 413 -52.93 11.73 -39.23
N HIS A 414 -52.66 10.68 -39.98
CA HIS A 414 -52.80 10.66 -41.45
C HIS A 414 -54.23 10.85 -41.89
#